data_3316ce9ff295c13a811a9fbdc6969da7
#
_entry.id   3316ce9ff295c13a811a9fbdc6969da7
#
_cell.length_a   1.000
_cell.length_b   1.000
_cell.length_c   1.000
_cell.angle_alpha   90.00
_cell.angle_beta   90.00
_cell.angle_gamma   90.00
#
_symmetry.space_group_name_H-M   'P 1'
#
loop_
_entity.id
_entity.type
_entity.pdbx_description
1 polymer ?
#
loop_
_entity_poly.entity_id
_entity_poly.type
_entity_poly.pdbx_seq_one_letter_code
_entity_poly.pdbx_strand_id
1 'polypeptide(L)'
;LEPRVITETFAEELSKLPKICPHFHLSLQSGCDDTLKRMNRHYTCEEYAERCAILRKYFENPAITTDVIVGFPGETDADFETTREFLEKVHFYEMHVFPYSRRAGTRADRMPDQVPEPVKKERSAVLLKLEKKMSGEYRESFLGTEQEILLEEPVMIDSEVCMTGYTKEYVKAAVRLDGRDPKMLKNTFVRGTLKEF
;
A
#
# COMPACT_ATOMS: atom_id res chain seq x y z
N LEU A 1 -5.97 6.63 -6.11
CA LEU A 1 -6.29 8.08 -6.11
C LEU A 1 -5.04 8.88 -6.49
N GLU A 2 -5.23 10.02 -7.15
CA GLU A 2 -4.15 10.99 -7.34
C GLU A 2 -4.04 11.86 -6.08
N PRO A 3 -2.81 12.17 -5.58
CA PRO A 3 -2.65 12.87 -4.29
C PRO A 3 -3.41 14.19 -4.19
N ARG A 4 -3.46 14.98 -5.26
CA ARG A 4 -4.14 16.29 -5.28
C ARG A 4 -5.65 16.27 -5.06
N VAL A 5 -6.28 15.11 -5.20
CA VAL A 5 -7.72 14.94 -4.91
C VAL A 5 -7.98 14.97 -3.40
N ILE A 6 -6.99 14.60 -2.60
CA ILE A 6 -7.11 14.54 -1.14
C ILE A 6 -7.01 15.95 -0.55
N THR A 7 -8.15 16.52 -0.21
CA THR A 7 -8.25 17.79 0.53
C THR A 7 -8.89 17.53 1.89
N GLU A 8 -8.78 18.48 2.82
CA GLU A 8 -9.46 18.43 4.13
C GLU A 8 -10.96 18.19 3.94
N THR A 9 -11.62 18.98 3.10
CA THR A 9 -13.05 18.85 2.83
C THR A 9 -13.40 17.48 2.22
N PHE A 10 -12.59 16.98 1.27
CA PHE A 10 -12.82 15.67 0.67
C PHE A 10 -12.75 14.56 1.72
N ALA A 11 -11.68 14.55 2.55
CA ALA A 11 -11.51 13.53 3.57
C ALA A 11 -12.59 13.61 4.67
N GLU A 12 -12.97 14.82 5.07
CA GLU A 12 -14.05 15.06 6.02
C GLU A 12 -15.38 14.53 5.52
N GLU A 13 -15.80 14.89 4.30
CA GLU A 13 -17.06 14.42 3.73
C GLU A 13 -17.05 12.90 3.52
N LEU A 14 -15.91 12.35 3.07
CA LEU A 14 -15.78 10.91 2.86
C LEU A 14 -15.89 10.13 4.18
N SER A 15 -15.33 10.66 5.27
CA SER A 15 -15.37 10.01 6.59
C SER A 15 -16.78 9.92 7.20
N LYS A 16 -17.72 10.76 6.75
CA LYS A 16 -19.13 10.72 7.17
C LYS A 16 -19.92 9.57 6.52
N LEU A 17 -19.35 8.91 5.52
CA LEU A 17 -20.01 7.85 4.77
C LEU A 17 -19.72 6.48 5.40
N PRO A 18 -20.70 5.81 6.03
CA PRO A 18 -20.47 4.61 6.85
C PRO A 18 -20.05 3.36 6.04
N LYS A 19 -20.20 3.41 4.72
CA LYS A 19 -19.84 2.30 3.81
C LYS A 19 -18.43 2.46 3.20
N ILE A 20 -17.74 3.55 3.49
CA ILE A 20 -16.36 3.73 3.03
C ILE A 20 -15.43 2.90 3.91
N CYS A 21 -14.66 2.05 3.27
CA CYS A 21 -13.55 1.35 3.90
C CYS A 21 -12.35 2.28 3.97
N PRO A 22 -11.66 2.39 5.13
CA PRO A 22 -10.50 3.27 5.28
C PRO A 22 -9.25 2.65 4.62
N HIS A 23 -9.33 2.36 3.33
CA HIS A 23 -8.26 1.88 2.47
C HIS A 23 -8.10 2.81 1.26
N PHE A 24 -6.92 3.40 1.14
CA PHE A 24 -6.63 4.43 0.13
C PHE A 24 -5.35 4.09 -0.63
N HIS A 25 -5.51 3.80 -1.91
CA HIS A 25 -4.35 3.67 -2.80
C HIS A 25 -4.03 5.04 -3.41
N LEU A 26 -2.88 5.63 -3.02
CA LEU A 26 -2.35 6.89 -3.53
C LEU A 26 -1.05 6.62 -4.30
N SER A 27 -1.05 6.84 -5.60
CA SER A 27 0.13 6.59 -6.44
C SER A 27 1.21 7.66 -6.22
N LEU A 28 2.32 7.28 -5.55
CA LEU A 28 3.47 8.16 -5.27
C LEU A 28 4.49 8.16 -6.41
N GLN A 29 4.87 7.00 -6.87
CA GLN A 29 5.87 6.69 -7.90
C GLN A 29 7.33 6.83 -7.47
N SER A 30 7.73 7.86 -6.72
CA SER A 30 9.06 8.04 -6.14
C SER A 30 8.99 8.95 -4.90
N GLY A 31 9.82 8.70 -3.91
CA GLY A 31 10.00 9.55 -2.74
C GLY A 31 11.12 10.60 -2.89
N CYS A 32 11.56 10.89 -4.12
CA CYS A 32 12.54 11.91 -4.44
C CYS A 32 11.95 12.90 -5.44
N ASP A 33 11.92 14.20 -5.07
CA ASP A 33 11.34 15.26 -5.89
C ASP A 33 12.00 15.40 -7.26
N ASP A 34 13.30 15.21 -7.36
CA ASP A 34 14.01 15.28 -8.65
C ASP A 34 13.62 14.13 -9.56
N THR A 35 13.39 12.95 -9.01
CA THR A 35 12.85 11.81 -9.78
C THR A 35 11.39 12.05 -10.17
N LEU A 36 10.55 12.58 -9.27
CA LEU A 36 9.16 12.96 -9.59
C LEU A 36 9.10 13.98 -10.75
N LYS A 37 9.96 15.00 -10.75
CA LYS A 37 10.07 15.98 -11.86
C LYS A 37 10.44 15.30 -13.17
N ARG A 38 11.41 14.36 -13.15
CA ARG A 38 11.80 13.57 -14.34
C ARG A 38 10.64 12.72 -14.86
N MET A 39 9.82 12.18 -13.95
CA MET A 39 8.59 11.43 -14.27
C MET A 39 7.44 12.34 -14.72
N ASN A 40 7.62 13.66 -14.74
CA ASN A 40 6.58 14.66 -15.03
C ASN A 40 5.41 14.61 -14.04
N ARG A 41 5.70 14.35 -12.76
CA ARG A 41 4.72 14.47 -11.67
C ARG A 41 4.62 15.92 -11.22
N HIS A 42 3.38 16.34 -10.87
CA HIS A 42 3.06 17.73 -10.53
C HIS A 42 2.76 17.90 -9.04
N TYR A 43 3.40 17.13 -8.20
CA TYR A 43 3.37 17.20 -6.74
C TYR A 43 4.77 16.92 -6.19
N THR A 44 5.02 17.40 -4.97
CA THR A 44 6.24 17.13 -4.21
C THR A 44 6.02 16.01 -3.19
N CYS A 45 7.11 15.48 -2.65
CA CYS A 45 7.07 14.53 -1.52
C CYS A 45 6.39 15.15 -0.29
N GLU A 46 6.63 16.44 -0.01
CA GLU A 46 5.99 17.16 1.10
C GLU A 46 4.48 17.23 0.92
N GLU A 47 4.00 17.69 -0.25
CA GLU A 47 2.57 17.71 -0.57
C GLU A 47 1.94 16.33 -0.47
N TYR A 48 2.64 15.27 -0.93
CA TYR A 48 2.15 13.91 -0.81
C TYR A 48 2.02 13.46 0.65
N ALA A 49 3.03 13.73 1.49
CA ALA A 49 2.99 13.41 2.91
C ALA A 49 1.85 14.13 3.64
N GLU A 50 1.58 15.40 3.30
CA GLU A 50 0.42 16.14 3.80
C GLU A 50 -0.90 15.44 3.45
N ARG A 51 -1.05 14.90 2.23
CA ARG A 51 -2.26 14.15 1.84
C ARG A 51 -2.45 12.88 2.66
N CYS A 52 -1.36 12.17 2.94
CA CYS A 52 -1.40 11.02 3.86
C CYS A 52 -1.79 11.45 5.29
N ALA A 53 -1.27 12.58 5.77
CA ALA A 53 -1.61 13.11 7.09
C ALA A 53 -3.10 13.54 7.18
N ILE A 54 -3.65 14.13 6.13
CA ILE A 54 -5.08 14.45 6.05
C ILE A 54 -5.94 13.18 6.19
N LEU A 55 -5.62 12.12 5.47
CA LEU A 55 -6.36 10.85 5.60
C LEU A 55 -6.27 10.29 7.03
N ARG A 56 -5.09 10.31 7.65
CA ARG A 56 -4.90 9.84 9.02
C ARG A 56 -5.58 10.70 10.08
N LYS A 57 -5.91 11.94 9.77
CA LYS A 57 -6.68 12.84 10.64
C LYS A 57 -8.17 12.47 10.68
N TYR A 58 -8.74 12.06 9.53
CA TYR A 58 -10.18 11.82 9.40
C TYR A 58 -10.57 10.34 9.50
N PHE A 59 -9.63 9.43 9.32
CA PHE A 59 -9.86 7.99 9.42
C PHE A 59 -8.95 7.39 10.49
N GLU A 60 -9.53 6.56 11.31
CA GLU A 60 -8.78 5.81 12.32
C GLU A 60 -7.95 4.72 11.63
N ASN A 61 -6.62 4.76 11.81
CA ASN A 61 -5.66 3.81 11.26
C ASN A 61 -5.91 3.39 9.79
N PRO A 62 -6.00 4.35 8.83
CA PRO A 62 -6.32 4.01 7.45
C PRO A 62 -5.19 3.23 6.78
N ALA A 63 -5.55 2.20 6.00
CA ALA A 63 -4.63 1.52 5.12
C ALA A 63 -4.24 2.43 3.95
N ILE A 64 -3.03 2.95 3.95
CA ILE A 64 -2.49 3.73 2.83
C ILE A 64 -1.54 2.84 2.04
N THR A 65 -1.86 2.62 0.76
CA THR A 65 -1.04 1.83 -0.16
C THR A 65 -0.56 2.68 -1.32
N THR A 66 0.53 2.27 -1.96
CA THR A 66 1.12 3.07 -3.04
C THR A 66 1.86 2.23 -4.07
N ASP A 67 2.16 2.85 -5.23
CA ASP A 67 3.08 2.34 -6.23
C ASP A 67 4.41 3.09 -6.16
N VAL A 68 5.52 2.36 -6.30
CA VAL A 68 6.88 2.91 -6.34
C VAL A 68 7.64 2.30 -7.51
N ILE A 69 8.24 3.15 -8.33
CA ILE A 69 9.10 2.74 -9.45
C ILE A 69 10.56 3.01 -9.06
N VAL A 70 11.39 1.98 -9.11
CA VAL A 70 12.84 2.07 -8.89
C VAL A 70 13.60 2.04 -10.21
N GLY A 71 14.72 2.78 -10.27
CA GLY A 71 15.59 2.79 -11.44
C GLY A 71 14.99 3.53 -12.63
N PHE A 72 14.21 4.57 -12.39
CA PHE A 72 13.80 5.50 -13.45
C PHE A 72 15.04 6.18 -14.06
N PRO A 73 15.08 6.52 -15.37
CA PRO A 73 16.24 7.16 -15.99
C PRO A 73 16.74 8.36 -15.20
N GLY A 74 18.03 8.37 -14.90
CA GLY A 74 18.70 9.40 -14.12
C GLY A 74 18.53 9.29 -12.59
N GLU A 75 17.89 8.24 -12.07
CA GLU A 75 17.84 8.00 -10.62
C GLU A 75 19.22 7.60 -10.10
N THR A 76 19.82 8.42 -9.24
CA THR A 76 21.10 8.16 -8.57
C THR A 76 20.91 7.30 -7.32
N ASP A 77 22.01 6.84 -6.70
CA ASP A 77 21.94 6.16 -5.40
C ASP A 77 21.46 7.09 -4.29
N ALA A 78 21.80 8.38 -4.35
CA ALA A 78 21.30 9.38 -3.42
C ALA A 78 19.79 9.62 -3.58
N ASP A 79 19.26 9.66 -4.82
CA ASP A 79 17.82 9.76 -5.08
C ASP A 79 17.07 8.54 -4.56
N PHE A 80 17.66 7.35 -4.73
CA PHE A 80 17.08 6.11 -4.22
C PHE A 80 17.05 6.09 -2.68
N GLU A 81 18.13 6.49 -2.02
CA GLU A 81 18.17 6.56 -0.56
C GLU A 81 17.17 7.58 -0.01
N THR A 82 17.06 8.77 -0.64
CA THR A 82 16.01 9.76 -0.32
C THR A 82 14.60 9.14 -0.45
N THR A 83 14.38 8.35 -1.50
CA THR A 83 13.11 7.63 -1.69
C THR A 83 12.88 6.63 -0.55
N ARG A 84 13.87 5.81 -0.19
CA ARG A 84 13.77 4.82 0.88
C ARG A 84 13.42 5.48 2.23
N GLU A 85 14.13 6.57 2.59
CA GLU A 85 13.88 7.31 3.82
C GLU A 85 12.48 7.94 3.86
N PHE A 86 12.04 8.50 2.73
CA PHE A 86 10.69 9.05 2.60
C PHE A 86 9.61 7.98 2.79
N LEU A 87 9.76 6.81 2.17
CA LEU A 87 8.82 5.70 2.30
C LEU A 87 8.74 5.19 3.75
N GLU A 88 9.88 5.05 4.42
CA GLU A 88 9.93 4.66 5.83
C GLU A 88 9.26 5.70 6.74
N LYS A 89 9.47 7.00 6.47
CA LYS A 89 8.83 8.11 7.21
C LYS A 89 7.31 8.14 7.02
N VAL A 90 6.81 7.95 5.80
CA VAL A 90 5.36 7.96 5.53
C VAL A 90 4.69 6.73 6.13
N HIS A 91 5.37 5.59 6.16
CA HIS A 91 4.91 4.34 6.74
C HIS A 91 3.62 3.81 6.08
N PHE A 92 3.80 3.20 4.90
CA PHE A 92 2.70 2.62 4.14
C PHE A 92 2.29 1.25 4.68
N TYR A 93 1.01 0.89 4.50
CA TYR A 93 0.56 -0.49 4.74
C TYR A 93 1.14 -1.44 3.68
N GLU A 94 0.99 -1.11 2.41
CA GLU A 94 1.54 -1.91 1.31
C GLU A 94 2.12 -1.02 0.21
N MET A 95 3.17 -1.52 -0.44
CA MET A 95 3.78 -0.85 -1.59
C MET A 95 3.97 -1.83 -2.75
N HIS A 96 3.45 -1.47 -3.92
CA HIS A 96 3.77 -2.17 -5.16
C HIS A 96 5.06 -1.60 -5.74
N VAL A 97 6.15 -2.37 -5.64
CA VAL A 97 7.48 -1.96 -6.11
C VAL A 97 7.73 -2.48 -7.51
N PHE A 98 7.92 -1.58 -8.46
CA PHE A 98 8.17 -1.91 -9.86
C PHE A 98 9.57 -1.46 -10.29
N PRO A 99 10.44 -2.34 -10.84
CA PRO A 99 11.58 -1.88 -11.59
C PRO A 99 11.11 -1.15 -12.85
N TYR A 100 11.71 0.01 -13.14
CA TYR A 100 11.39 0.73 -14.37
C TYR A 100 11.62 -0.17 -15.59
N SER A 101 10.61 -0.30 -16.43
CA SER A 101 10.64 -1.03 -17.69
C SER A 101 10.54 -0.07 -18.87
N ARG A 102 11.50 -0.13 -19.76
CA ARG A 102 11.51 0.68 -20.99
C ARG A 102 10.30 0.33 -21.87
N ARG A 103 9.61 1.37 -22.33
CA ARG A 103 8.49 1.22 -23.28
C ARG A 103 8.81 2.04 -24.51
N ALA A 104 9.00 1.36 -25.63
CA ALA A 104 9.32 2.01 -26.91
C ALA A 104 8.37 3.17 -27.24
N GLY A 105 8.91 4.27 -27.71
CA GLY A 105 8.16 5.47 -28.10
C GLY A 105 7.83 6.44 -26.97
N THR A 106 8.06 6.08 -25.69
CA THR A 106 7.87 7.02 -24.57
C THR A 106 9.02 8.00 -24.43
N ARG A 107 8.79 9.14 -23.73
CA ARG A 107 9.86 10.09 -23.40
C ARG A 107 10.93 9.40 -22.54
N ALA A 108 10.54 8.64 -21.54
CA ALA A 108 11.44 7.96 -20.61
C ALA A 108 12.34 6.92 -21.31
N ASP A 109 11.86 6.26 -22.36
CA ASP A 109 12.66 5.33 -23.16
C ASP A 109 13.85 6.01 -23.85
N ARG A 110 13.70 7.31 -24.21
CA ARG A 110 14.72 8.13 -24.90
C ARG A 110 15.58 8.96 -23.95
N MET A 111 15.29 8.94 -22.65
CA MET A 111 16.11 9.64 -21.65
C MET A 111 17.50 9.02 -21.57
N PRO A 112 18.55 9.84 -21.37
CA PRO A 112 19.88 9.34 -21.01
C PRO A 112 19.88 8.69 -19.62
N ASP A 113 21.01 8.19 -19.21
CA ASP A 113 21.28 7.67 -17.86
C ASP A 113 20.29 6.57 -17.41
N GLN A 114 20.04 5.63 -18.33
CA GLN A 114 19.24 4.43 -18.03
C GLN A 114 19.91 3.61 -16.94
N VAL A 115 19.19 3.32 -15.87
CA VAL A 115 19.70 2.53 -14.74
C VAL A 115 19.85 1.05 -15.16
N PRO A 116 21.00 0.40 -14.89
CA PRO A 116 21.20 -1.01 -15.23
C PRO A 116 20.25 -1.96 -14.51
N GLU A 117 19.85 -3.06 -15.15
CA GLU A 117 18.93 -4.05 -14.56
C GLU A 117 19.40 -4.64 -13.22
N PRO A 118 20.70 -4.95 -12.99
CA PRO A 118 21.17 -5.41 -11.67
C PRO A 118 20.88 -4.40 -10.55
N VAL A 119 21.10 -3.10 -10.82
CA VAL A 119 20.84 -2.02 -9.84
C VAL A 119 19.34 -1.90 -9.53
N LYS A 120 18.48 -1.97 -10.55
CA LYS A 120 17.02 -1.99 -10.34
C LYS A 120 16.58 -3.16 -9.48
N LYS A 121 17.15 -4.35 -9.74
CA LYS A 121 16.83 -5.55 -8.96
C LYS A 121 17.25 -5.40 -7.50
N GLU A 122 18.44 -4.85 -7.24
CA GLU A 122 18.93 -4.58 -5.89
C GLU A 122 18.04 -3.58 -5.17
N ARG A 123 17.72 -2.43 -5.80
CA ARG A 123 16.83 -1.42 -5.24
C ARG A 123 15.43 -1.96 -4.96
N SER A 124 14.88 -2.77 -5.87
CA SER A 124 13.60 -3.45 -5.64
C SER A 124 13.64 -4.35 -4.41
N ALA A 125 14.70 -5.13 -4.23
CA ALA A 125 14.85 -6.04 -3.09
C ALA A 125 14.90 -5.27 -1.76
N VAL A 126 15.58 -4.12 -1.72
CA VAL A 126 15.62 -3.24 -0.54
C VAL A 126 14.23 -2.72 -0.19
N LEU A 127 13.48 -2.20 -1.16
CA LEU A 127 12.14 -1.66 -0.91
C LEU A 127 11.11 -2.75 -0.58
N LEU A 128 11.19 -3.94 -1.16
CA LEU A 128 10.33 -5.07 -0.79
C LEU A 128 10.59 -5.54 0.65
N LYS A 129 11.83 -5.47 1.13
CA LYS A 129 12.13 -5.75 2.53
C LYS A 129 11.54 -4.70 3.46
N LEU A 130 11.61 -3.42 3.07
CA LEU A 130 11.00 -2.30 3.82
C LEU A 130 9.47 -2.44 3.84
N GLU A 131 8.86 -2.74 2.70
CA GLU A 131 7.42 -2.98 2.57
C GLU A 131 6.97 -4.09 3.52
N LYS A 132 7.65 -5.24 3.50
CA LYS A 132 7.32 -6.38 4.37
C LYS A 132 7.38 -6.01 5.87
N LYS A 133 8.37 -5.18 6.26
CA LYS A 133 8.47 -4.66 7.64
C LYS A 133 7.26 -3.80 7.99
N MET A 134 6.99 -2.76 7.21
CA MET A 134 5.90 -1.81 7.48
C MET A 134 4.52 -2.48 7.41
N SER A 135 4.31 -3.38 6.45
CA SER A 135 3.08 -4.17 6.32
C SER A 135 2.86 -5.10 7.52
N GLY A 136 3.94 -5.68 8.07
CA GLY A 136 3.89 -6.46 9.30
C GLY A 136 3.47 -5.60 10.50
N GLU A 137 4.16 -4.48 10.71
CA GLU A 137 3.88 -3.53 11.80
C GLU A 137 2.45 -2.99 11.75
N TYR A 138 1.94 -2.69 10.54
CA TYR A 138 0.56 -2.26 10.35
C TYR A 138 -0.44 -3.35 10.75
N ARG A 139 -0.25 -4.59 10.29
CA ARG A 139 -1.13 -5.72 10.66
C ARG A 139 -1.08 -6.03 12.15
N GLU A 140 0.11 -5.99 12.75
CA GLU A 140 0.29 -6.22 14.19
C GLU A 140 -0.51 -5.22 15.04
N SER A 141 -0.73 -3.99 14.55
CA SER A 141 -1.55 -2.99 15.25
C SER A 141 -3.02 -3.41 15.44
N PHE A 142 -3.49 -4.41 14.69
CA PHE A 142 -4.85 -4.95 14.82
C PHE A 142 -4.96 -6.18 15.73
N LEU A 143 -3.84 -6.71 16.22
CA LEU A 143 -3.87 -7.85 17.14
C LEU A 143 -4.61 -7.48 18.45
N GLY A 144 -5.46 -8.39 18.90
CA GLY A 144 -6.28 -8.19 20.08
C GLY A 144 -7.50 -7.28 19.87
N THR A 145 -7.70 -6.72 18.67
CA THR A 145 -8.87 -5.90 18.35
C THR A 145 -10.00 -6.74 17.73
N GLU A 146 -11.25 -6.35 17.99
CA GLU A 146 -12.41 -6.95 17.33
C GLU A 146 -12.57 -6.32 15.93
N GLN A 147 -12.64 -7.18 14.91
CA GLN A 147 -12.76 -6.78 13.53
C GLN A 147 -13.98 -7.40 12.86
N GLU A 148 -14.60 -6.66 11.94
CA GLU A 148 -15.60 -7.17 11.02
C GLU A 148 -14.94 -7.56 9.71
N ILE A 149 -15.09 -8.83 9.30
CA ILE A 149 -14.39 -9.43 8.15
C ILE A 149 -15.43 -9.86 7.13
N LEU A 150 -15.30 -9.38 5.89
CA LEU A 150 -16.05 -9.90 4.75
C LEU A 150 -15.36 -11.17 4.23
N LEU A 151 -16.00 -12.31 4.40
CA LEU A 151 -15.47 -13.60 3.97
C LEU A 151 -15.66 -13.79 2.46
N GLU A 152 -14.60 -14.23 1.76
CA GLU A 152 -14.58 -14.33 0.31
C GLU A 152 -14.38 -15.76 -0.19
N GLU A 153 -13.33 -16.43 0.26
CA GLU A 153 -12.94 -17.73 -0.29
C GLU A 153 -12.38 -18.69 0.77
N PRO A 154 -12.58 -20.00 0.57
CA PRO A 154 -11.93 -21.01 1.41
C PRO A 154 -10.45 -21.16 1.05
N VAL A 155 -9.62 -21.37 2.04
CA VAL A 155 -8.17 -21.62 1.89
C VAL A 155 -7.75 -22.73 2.87
N MET A 156 -6.72 -23.48 2.50
CA MET A 156 -6.11 -24.47 3.39
C MET A 156 -4.98 -23.80 4.19
N ILE A 157 -5.08 -23.79 5.52
CA ILE A 157 -4.05 -23.31 6.45
C ILE A 157 -3.79 -24.41 7.46
N ASP A 158 -2.56 -24.85 7.62
CA ASP A 158 -2.13 -25.91 8.56
C ASP A 158 -3.01 -27.18 8.51
N SER A 159 -3.38 -27.60 7.30
CA SER A 159 -4.25 -28.75 7.03
C SER A 159 -5.71 -28.59 7.47
N GLU A 160 -6.14 -27.39 7.84
CA GLU A 160 -7.53 -27.05 8.11
C GLU A 160 -8.10 -26.14 7.02
N VAL A 161 -9.38 -26.34 6.68
CA VAL A 161 -10.07 -25.40 5.77
C VAL A 161 -10.53 -24.21 6.58
N CYS A 162 -10.05 -23.02 6.19
CA CYS A 162 -10.47 -21.74 6.74
C CYS A 162 -11.18 -20.91 5.67
N MET A 163 -12.00 -19.96 6.06
CA MET A 163 -12.45 -18.88 5.17
C MET A 163 -11.53 -17.68 5.30
N THR A 164 -11.06 -17.13 4.19
CA THR A 164 -10.34 -15.85 4.17
C THR A 164 -11.22 -14.72 3.71
N GLY A 165 -10.86 -13.52 4.13
CA GLY A 165 -11.54 -12.29 3.75
C GLY A 165 -10.75 -11.08 4.23
N TYR A 166 -11.38 -9.93 4.18
CA TYR A 166 -10.72 -8.66 4.52
C TYR A 166 -11.51 -7.88 5.56
N THR A 167 -10.78 -7.19 6.45
CA THR A 167 -11.34 -6.14 7.30
C THR A 167 -11.66 -4.90 6.48
N LYS A 168 -12.28 -3.89 7.10
CA LYS A 168 -12.52 -2.58 6.44
C LYS A 168 -11.21 -1.87 6.06
N GLU A 169 -10.17 -2.07 6.84
CA GLU A 169 -8.81 -1.55 6.63
C GLU A 169 -7.99 -2.39 5.64
N TYR A 170 -8.64 -3.33 4.95
CA TYR A 170 -8.03 -4.20 3.95
C TYR A 170 -6.99 -5.18 4.51
N VAL A 171 -7.05 -5.48 5.81
CA VAL A 171 -6.21 -6.51 6.42
C VAL A 171 -6.80 -7.88 6.10
N LYS A 172 -6.01 -8.74 5.44
CA LYS A 172 -6.43 -10.11 5.13
C LYS A 172 -6.44 -10.94 6.41
N ALA A 173 -7.55 -11.60 6.68
CA ALA A 173 -7.74 -12.46 7.85
C ALA A 173 -8.28 -13.83 7.45
N ALA A 174 -8.01 -14.84 8.29
CA ALA A 174 -8.55 -16.17 8.14
C ALA A 174 -9.42 -16.54 9.34
N VAL A 175 -10.55 -17.18 9.08
CA VAL A 175 -11.51 -17.61 10.10
C VAL A 175 -11.71 -19.10 9.98
N ARG A 176 -11.55 -19.86 11.08
CA ARG A 176 -11.82 -21.28 11.13
C ARG A 176 -13.30 -21.56 10.90
N LEU A 177 -13.59 -22.67 10.23
CA LEU A 177 -14.97 -23.01 9.87
C LEU A 177 -15.81 -23.47 11.07
N ASP A 178 -15.20 -24.11 12.04
CA ASP A 178 -15.88 -24.68 13.21
C ASP A 178 -17.11 -25.56 12.83
N GLY A 179 -16.95 -26.38 11.77
CA GLY A 179 -18.00 -27.26 11.25
C GLY A 179 -19.03 -26.60 10.33
N ARG A 180 -18.89 -25.30 10.03
CA ARG A 180 -19.79 -24.59 9.09
C ARG A 180 -19.42 -24.89 7.63
N ASP A 181 -20.41 -24.87 6.73
CA ASP A 181 -20.18 -25.03 5.30
C ASP A 181 -19.55 -23.73 4.71
N PRO A 182 -18.37 -23.82 4.06
CA PRO A 182 -17.73 -22.66 3.41
C PRO A 182 -18.64 -21.94 2.41
N LYS A 183 -19.51 -22.67 1.69
CA LYS A 183 -20.42 -22.08 0.73
C LYS A 183 -21.44 -21.14 1.36
N MET A 184 -21.84 -21.42 2.58
CA MET A 184 -22.79 -20.57 3.32
C MET A 184 -22.15 -19.34 3.93
N LEU A 185 -20.80 -19.35 4.07
CA LEU A 185 -20.04 -18.24 4.63
C LEU A 185 -19.54 -17.26 3.57
N LYS A 186 -19.52 -17.65 2.31
CA LYS A 186 -19.06 -16.76 1.23
C LYS A 186 -19.95 -15.52 1.12
N ASN A 187 -19.30 -14.36 1.00
CA ASN A 187 -19.93 -13.03 0.95
C ASN A 187 -20.78 -12.71 2.21
N THR A 188 -20.41 -13.26 3.35
CA THR A 188 -21.00 -12.89 4.65
C THR A 188 -20.00 -12.15 5.52
N PHE A 189 -20.51 -11.34 6.43
CA PHE A 189 -19.71 -10.69 7.46
C PHE A 189 -19.64 -11.55 8.72
N VAL A 190 -18.45 -11.62 9.29
CA VAL A 190 -18.24 -12.21 10.63
C VAL A 190 -17.48 -11.20 11.49
N ARG A 191 -17.71 -11.26 12.81
CA ARG A 191 -16.94 -10.49 13.79
C ARG A 191 -16.07 -11.42 14.59
N GLY A 192 -14.87 -11.00 14.87
CA GLY A 192 -13.92 -11.75 15.66
C GLY A 192 -12.69 -10.94 16.03
N THR A 193 -11.99 -11.42 17.06
CA THR A 193 -10.73 -10.81 17.51
C THR A 193 -9.58 -11.42 16.74
N LEU A 194 -8.73 -10.58 16.14
CA LEU A 194 -7.49 -11.02 15.48
C LEU A 194 -6.48 -11.45 16.54
N LYS A 195 -5.93 -12.68 16.41
CA LYS A 195 -5.06 -13.29 17.42
C LYS A 195 -3.61 -13.41 16.99
N GLU A 196 -3.36 -13.63 15.72
CA GLU A 196 -2.03 -13.90 15.16
C GLU A 196 -2.01 -13.58 13.64
N PHE A 197 -0.81 -13.39 13.09
CA PHE A 197 -0.54 -13.22 11.66
C PHE A 197 0.51 -14.21 11.18
#